data_69d8d86a3ff1c7a880d80a3a02057112
#
_entry.id   69d8d86a3ff1c7a880d80a3a02057112
#
_cell.length_a   1.000
_cell.length_b   1.000
_cell.length_c   1.000
_cell.angle_alpha   90.00
_cell.angle_beta   90.00
_cell.angle_gamma   90.00
#
_symmetry.space_group_name_H-M   'P 1'
#
loop_
_entity.id
_entity.type
_entity.pdbx_description
1 polymer ?
#
loop_
_entity_poly.entity_id
_entity_poly.type
_entity_poly.pdbx_seq_one_letter_code
_entity_poly.pdbx_strand_id
1 'polypeptide(L)'
;MAVGRVVAVNPKTIDVQPVVNGLFNGESKKLPVFKSVPPIFLQGGAMYEAFPIAVGDYCLLLVNERSYDNWYAGLDEIEPIENRMHDYSDCFALCGVNPLATAKTIPSDKIVREGDTEITGDIDQEGDLTIVGDVDLTGNHTQTGDMTITGNLTVNGNITCTGVITMLSMVIGSTPVAEAFFTGHVHNKTGGGSNTGGPL
;
A
#
# COMPACT_ATOMS: atom_id res chain seq x y z
N MET A 1 12.10 10.95 27.99
CA MET A 1 11.97 10.99 26.54
C MET A 1 13.13 11.77 25.94
N ALA A 2 13.65 11.35 24.80
CA ALA A 2 14.69 12.07 24.05
C ALA A 2 14.41 11.99 22.55
N VAL A 3 14.92 12.93 21.78
CA VAL A 3 14.90 12.84 20.31
C VAL A 3 16.21 12.23 19.85
N GLY A 4 16.13 11.26 18.96
CA GLY A 4 17.26 10.56 18.39
C GLY A 4 17.28 10.60 16.88
N ARG A 5 18.43 10.33 16.31
CA ARG A 5 18.64 10.12 14.88
C ARG A 5 19.17 8.71 14.63
N VAL A 6 18.55 8.01 13.72
CA VAL A 6 18.97 6.65 13.32
C VAL A 6 20.36 6.70 12.68
N VAL A 7 21.28 5.89 13.17
CA VAL A 7 22.66 5.79 12.67
C VAL A 7 22.98 4.41 12.09
N ALA A 8 22.17 3.39 12.41
CA ALA A 8 22.22 2.08 11.76
C ALA A 8 20.83 1.43 11.81
N VAL A 9 20.53 0.61 10.83
CA VAL A 9 19.29 -0.20 10.75
C VAL A 9 19.72 -1.67 10.72
N ASN A 10 19.17 -2.45 11.64
CA ASN A 10 19.35 -3.89 11.75
C ASN A 10 18.04 -4.60 11.38
N PRO A 11 17.99 -5.92 11.21
CA PRO A 11 16.77 -6.61 10.78
C PRO A 11 15.53 -6.40 11.68
N LYS A 12 15.70 -6.14 12.97
CA LYS A 12 14.61 -5.97 13.94
C LYS A 12 14.79 -4.77 14.88
N THR A 13 15.92 -4.09 14.82
CA THR A 13 16.28 -3.00 15.74
C THR A 13 16.99 -1.88 14.97
N ILE A 14 17.11 -0.74 15.62
CA ILE A 14 17.90 0.38 15.10
C ILE A 14 18.92 0.86 16.12
N ASP A 15 20.03 1.44 15.66
CA ASP A 15 20.94 2.16 16.52
C ASP A 15 20.65 3.65 16.43
N VAL A 16 20.55 4.30 17.56
CA VAL A 16 20.09 5.68 17.64
C VAL A 16 21.08 6.57 18.38
N GLN A 17 21.46 7.67 17.75
CA GLN A 17 22.22 8.75 18.38
C GLN A 17 21.28 9.81 18.92
N PRO A 18 21.21 10.07 20.23
CA PRO A 18 20.51 11.22 20.74
C PRO A 18 21.03 12.52 20.13
N VAL A 19 20.11 13.41 19.70
CA VAL A 19 20.47 14.66 19.03
C VAL A 19 20.70 15.82 20.00
N VAL A 20 20.21 15.66 21.22
CA VAL A 20 20.44 16.64 22.29
C VAL A 20 21.54 16.11 23.22
N ASN A 21 22.56 16.91 23.43
CA ASN A 21 23.65 16.58 24.32
C ASN A 21 23.20 16.54 25.79
N GLY A 22 23.85 15.70 26.58
CA GLY A 22 23.73 15.75 28.03
C GLY A 22 24.52 16.95 28.61
N LEU A 23 24.05 17.47 29.73
CA LEU A 23 24.75 18.50 30.50
C LEU A 23 25.36 17.87 31.77
N PHE A 24 26.70 17.83 31.82
CA PHE A 24 27.42 17.23 32.94
C PHE A 24 28.34 18.31 33.55
N ASN A 25 28.07 18.70 34.80
CA ASN A 25 28.80 19.75 35.49
C ASN A 25 28.88 21.07 34.71
N GLY A 26 27.83 21.42 33.98
CA GLY A 26 27.78 22.63 33.14
C GLY A 26 28.42 22.45 31.74
N GLU A 27 29.03 21.30 31.46
CA GLU A 27 29.61 21.00 30.14
C GLU A 27 28.63 20.19 29.27
N SER A 28 28.46 20.62 28.02
CA SER A 28 27.67 19.89 27.04
C SER A 28 28.47 18.72 26.49
N LYS A 29 27.97 17.49 26.68
CA LYS A 29 28.62 16.25 26.21
C LYS A 29 27.66 15.45 25.32
N LYS A 30 28.21 14.94 24.22
CA LYS A 30 27.50 14.04 23.34
C LYS A 30 27.18 12.73 24.09
N LEU A 31 25.90 12.33 24.07
CA LEU A 31 25.48 11.05 24.62
C LEU A 31 25.96 9.89 23.75
N PRO A 32 26.16 8.68 24.30
CA PRO A 32 26.51 7.50 23.51
C PRO A 32 25.41 7.13 22.52
N VAL A 33 25.76 6.33 21.53
CA VAL A 33 24.78 5.71 20.62
C VAL A 33 24.05 4.62 21.38
N PHE A 34 22.73 4.66 21.36
CA PHE A 34 21.89 3.59 21.93
C PHE A 34 21.76 2.50 20.88
N LYS A 35 22.19 1.30 21.27
CA LYS A 35 22.27 0.13 20.39
C LYS A 35 21.03 -0.75 20.50
N SER A 36 20.68 -1.36 19.38
CA SER A 36 19.64 -2.38 19.33
C SER A 36 18.28 -1.91 19.88
N VAL A 37 17.91 -0.66 19.63
CA VAL A 37 16.64 -0.08 20.06
C VAL A 37 15.50 -0.66 19.22
N PRO A 38 14.46 -1.27 19.81
CA PRO A 38 13.30 -1.75 19.08
C PRO A 38 12.45 -0.59 18.55
N PRO A 39 12.12 -0.56 17.24
CA PRO A 39 11.17 0.40 16.72
C PRO A 39 9.73 0.00 17.09
N ILE A 40 8.87 1.00 17.28
CA ILE A 40 7.44 0.82 17.50
C ILE A 40 6.73 0.90 16.14
N PHE A 41 5.97 -0.14 15.80
CA PHE A 41 5.02 -0.17 14.70
C PHE A 41 3.60 -0.26 15.22
N LEU A 42 2.66 0.27 14.46
CA LEU A 42 1.24 0.12 14.77
C LEU A 42 0.83 -1.32 14.50
N GLN A 43 0.43 -2.05 15.53
CA GLN A 43 0.04 -3.45 15.38
C GLN A 43 -1.04 -3.83 16.39
N GLY A 44 -1.84 -4.84 16.01
CA GLY A 44 -2.85 -5.42 16.87
C GLY A 44 -3.45 -6.68 16.24
N GLY A 45 -3.64 -7.73 17.04
CA GLY A 45 -4.07 -9.03 16.54
C GLY A 45 -3.08 -9.59 15.51
N ALA A 46 -3.57 -9.94 14.34
CA ALA A 46 -2.74 -10.46 13.23
C ALA A 46 -2.25 -9.37 12.25
N MET A 47 -2.57 -8.10 12.51
CA MET A 47 -2.27 -6.99 11.60
C MET A 47 -1.19 -6.08 12.17
N TYR A 48 -0.33 -5.57 11.30
CA TYR A 48 0.62 -4.51 11.61
C TYR A 48 0.82 -3.58 10.42
N GLU A 49 1.17 -2.33 10.71
CA GLU A 49 1.56 -1.34 9.72
C GLU A 49 3.01 -0.93 10.00
N ALA A 50 3.91 -1.23 9.07
CA ALA A 50 5.33 -0.94 9.19
C ALA A 50 5.77 0.04 8.10
N PHE A 51 6.52 1.05 8.50
CA PHE A 51 7.14 2.00 7.59
C PHE A 51 8.64 1.67 7.47
N PRO A 52 9.25 1.80 6.28
CA PRO A 52 10.67 1.66 6.13
C PRO A 52 11.40 2.74 6.96
N ILE A 53 12.41 2.31 7.70
CA ILE A 53 13.27 3.19 8.50
C ILE A 53 14.63 3.27 7.83
N ALA A 54 15.15 4.46 7.66
CA ALA A 54 16.46 4.70 7.03
C ALA A 54 17.44 5.38 8.01
N VAL A 55 18.74 5.22 7.72
CA VAL A 55 19.77 5.99 8.41
C VAL A 55 19.56 7.48 8.10
N GLY A 56 19.52 8.27 9.15
CA GLY A 56 19.22 9.70 9.07
C GLY A 56 17.83 10.08 9.58
N ASP A 57 16.90 9.13 9.66
CA ASP A 57 15.56 9.36 10.19
C ASP A 57 15.61 9.75 11.66
N TYR A 58 14.61 10.53 12.08
CA TYR A 58 14.47 10.93 13.46
C TYR A 58 13.38 10.13 14.16
N CYS A 59 13.61 9.88 15.45
CA CYS A 59 12.67 9.17 16.31
C CYS A 59 12.56 9.82 17.68
N LEU A 60 11.45 9.54 18.33
CA LEU A 60 11.25 9.80 19.74
C LEU A 60 11.66 8.53 20.52
N LEU A 61 12.58 8.68 21.46
CA LEU A 61 13.01 7.62 22.36
C LEU A 61 12.14 7.62 23.61
N LEU A 62 11.43 6.52 23.82
CA LEU A 62 10.57 6.26 24.96
C LEU A 62 11.33 5.36 25.92
N VAL A 63 11.85 5.93 26.99
CA VAL A 63 12.62 5.20 28.01
C VAL A 63 11.66 4.49 28.95
N ASN A 64 11.84 3.19 29.12
CA ASN A 64 11.04 2.39 30.02
C ASN A 64 11.43 2.66 31.50
N GLU A 65 10.50 2.43 32.40
CA GLU A 65 10.74 2.62 33.83
C GLU A 65 11.72 1.58 34.39
N ARG A 66 11.63 0.35 33.90
CA ARG A 66 12.40 -0.81 34.36
C ARG A 66 13.11 -1.49 33.20
N SER A 67 14.10 -2.32 33.50
CA SER A 67 14.70 -3.22 32.53
C SER A 67 13.64 -4.14 31.92
N TYR A 68 13.61 -4.20 30.59
CA TYR A 68 12.72 -5.08 29.82
C TYR A 68 13.45 -6.25 29.18
N ASP A 69 14.71 -6.49 29.51
CA ASP A 69 15.56 -7.51 28.85
C ASP A 69 14.92 -8.89 28.83
N ASN A 70 14.30 -9.31 29.95
CA ASN A 70 13.60 -10.59 30.04
C ASN A 70 12.40 -10.66 29.09
N TRP A 71 11.57 -9.61 29.08
CA TRP A 71 10.45 -9.53 28.14
C TRP A 71 10.94 -9.52 26.70
N TYR A 72 11.99 -8.77 26.39
CA TYR A 72 12.57 -8.74 25.05
C TYR A 72 13.16 -10.07 24.61
N ALA A 73 13.61 -10.91 25.55
CA ALA A 73 14.03 -12.26 25.32
C ALA A 73 12.85 -13.28 25.16
N GLY A 74 11.59 -12.81 25.28
CA GLY A 74 10.39 -13.62 25.14
C GLY A 74 9.86 -14.24 26.42
N LEU A 75 10.26 -13.71 27.60
CA LEU A 75 9.77 -14.12 28.90
C LEU A 75 8.72 -13.13 29.39
N ASP A 76 7.64 -13.59 29.97
CA ASP A 76 6.55 -12.79 30.52
C ASP A 76 6.44 -12.93 32.04
N GLU A 77 5.85 -11.92 32.67
CA GLU A 77 5.53 -11.90 34.11
C GLU A 77 6.70 -12.27 35.03
N ILE A 78 7.92 -11.82 34.68
CA ILE A 78 9.15 -12.16 35.37
C ILE A 78 9.81 -10.89 35.95
N GLU A 79 10.55 -11.07 37.04
CA GLU A 79 11.33 -9.99 37.63
C GLU A 79 12.39 -9.45 36.66
N PRO A 80 12.69 -8.14 36.70
CA PRO A 80 13.76 -7.56 35.90
C PRO A 80 15.11 -8.19 36.27
N ILE A 81 15.98 -8.38 35.28
CA ILE A 81 17.34 -8.96 35.49
C ILE A 81 18.12 -8.11 36.50
N GLU A 82 17.91 -6.82 36.49
CA GLU A 82 18.61 -5.87 37.38
C GLU A 82 17.72 -4.69 37.77
N ASN A 83 18.08 -3.99 38.84
CA ASN A 83 17.29 -2.92 39.41
C ASN A 83 17.52 -1.55 38.74
N ARG A 84 18.02 -1.49 37.50
CA ARG A 84 18.14 -0.23 36.80
C ARG A 84 16.76 0.36 36.48
N MET A 85 16.67 1.67 36.59
CA MET A 85 15.44 2.42 36.32
C MET A 85 15.75 3.57 35.37
N HIS A 86 14.82 3.80 34.42
CA HIS A 86 14.94 4.88 33.44
C HIS A 86 16.27 4.87 32.68
N ASP A 87 16.83 3.69 32.47
CA ASP A 87 18.07 3.53 31.70
C ASP A 87 17.79 3.69 30.21
N TYR A 88 18.70 4.35 29.54
CA TYR A 88 18.57 4.60 28.10
C TYR A 88 18.76 3.32 27.27
N SER A 89 19.33 2.26 27.82
CA SER A 89 19.35 0.94 27.17
C SER A 89 17.96 0.29 27.09
N ASP A 90 17.03 0.70 27.97
CA ASP A 90 15.66 0.22 28.03
C ASP A 90 14.71 1.20 27.32
N CYS A 91 14.91 1.46 26.05
CA CYS A 91 14.08 2.38 25.29
C CYS A 91 13.51 1.75 24.01
N PHE A 92 12.37 2.29 23.58
CA PHE A 92 11.75 2.04 22.30
C PHE A 92 11.85 3.28 21.42
N ALA A 93 11.84 3.11 20.11
CA ALA A 93 11.90 4.20 19.15
C ALA A 93 10.59 4.34 18.38
N LEU A 94 9.94 5.49 18.50
CA LEU A 94 8.82 5.88 17.65
C LEU A 94 9.36 6.81 16.56
N CYS A 95 9.52 6.28 15.35
CA CYS A 95 10.01 7.03 14.20
C CYS A 95 8.93 7.94 13.60
N GLY A 96 9.34 8.98 12.84
CA GLY A 96 8.43 9.90 12.16
C GLY A 96 8.38 11.32 12.74
N VAL A 97 9.21 11.63 13.75
CA VAL A 97 9.41 13.02 14.18
C VAL A 97 10.42 13.70 13.25
N ASN A 98 10.18 14.96 12.92
CA ASN A 98 11.06 15.71 12.02
C ASN A 98 11.29 17.12 12.56
N PRO A 99 12.51 17.69 12.36
CA PRO A 99 12.74 19.10 12.61
C PRO A 99 11.93 19.97 11.63
N LEU A 100 11.62 21.19 12.02
CA LEU A 100 10.77 22.10 11.24
C LEU A 100 11.21 22.22 9.76
N ALA A 101 12.50 22.19 9.49
CA ALA A 101 13.05 22.33 8.13
C ALA A 101 12.68 21.15 7.20
N THR A 102 12.36 19.98 7.75
CA THR A 102 12.00 18.77 6.99
C THR A 102 10.63 18.22 7.37
N ALA A 103 9.88 18.97 8.20
CA ALA A 103 8.55 18.56 8.62
C ALA A 103 7.59 18.49 7.42
N LYS A 104 6.75 17.47 7.41
CA LYS A 104 5.69 17.34 6.42
C LYS A 104 4.56 18.32 6.69
N THR A 105 3.90 18.75 5.61
CA THR A 105 2.71 19.59 5.72
C THR A 105 1.57 18.82 6.37
N ILE A 106 0.88 19.45 7.31
CA ILE A 106 -0.30 18.86 7.93
C ILE A 106 -1.47 18.92 6.92
N PRO A 107 -2.03 17.79 6.49
CA PRO A 107 -3.20 17.80 5.62
C PRO A 107 -4.43 18.30 6.36
N SER A 108 -5.32 19.02 5.64
CA SER A 108 -6.51 19.63 6.23
C SER A 108 -7.72 18.70 6.30
N ASP A 109 -7.84 17.74 5.40
CA ASP A 109 -9.09 17.03 5.12
C ASP A 109 -8.95 15.56 4.71
N LYS A 110 -7.74 15.03 4.61
CA LYS A 110 -7.50 13.67 4.12
C LYS A 110 -6.27 13.04 4.73
N ILE A 111 -6.21 11.72 4.67
CA ILE A 111 -4.98 10.96 4.96
C ILE A 111 -4.09 11.02 3.72
N VAL A 112 -2.85 11.48 3.88
CA VAL A 112 -1.85 11.50 2.81
C VAL A 112 -0.84 10.38 3.07
N ARG A 113 -0.67 9.50 2.07
CA ARG A 113 0.39 8.51 2.03
C ARG A 113 1.24 8.79 0.80
N GLU A 114 2.53 8.98 0.99
CA GLU A 114 3.51 9.19 -0.08
C GLU A 114 4.46 8.00 -0.11
N GLY A 115 4.75 7.49 -1.30
CA GLY A 115 5.58 6.31 -1.54
C GLY A 115 4.78 5.06 -1.88
N ASP A 116 5.49 3.98 -2.14
CA ASP A 116 4.91 2.71 -2.53
C ASP A 116 4.20 2.06 -1.33
N THR A 117 3.05 1.46 -1.58
CA THR A 117 2.25 0.77 -0.56
C THR A 117 1.94 -0.65 -1.02
N GLU A 118 2.29 -1.63 -0.21
CA GLU A 118 1.89 -3.03 -0.37
C GLU A 118 0.81 -3.35 0.66
N ILE A 119 -0.29 -3.92 0.21
CA ILE A 119 -1.38 -4.39 1.07
C ILE A 119 -1.57 -5.87 0.82
N THR A 120 -1.37 -6.69 1.85
CA THR A 120 -1.65 -8.12 1.82
C THR A 120 -2.96 -8.38 2.54
N GLY A 121 -3.95 -8.91 1.82
CA GLY A 121 -5.30 -9.17 2.32
C GLY A 121 -6.37 -8.49 1.49
N ASP A 122 -7.59 -8.52 1.98
CA ASP A 122 -8.74 -7.93 1.30
C ASP A 122 -8.80 -6.42 1.57
N ILE A 123 -9.26 -5.68 0.56
CA ILE A 123 -9.60 -4.26 0.68
C ILE A 123 -11.09 -4.12 0.45
N ASP A 124 -11.80 -3.66 1.48
CA ASP A 124 -13.19 -3.23 1.37
C ASP A 124 -13.23 -1.71 1.37
N GLN A 125 -13.70 -1.12 0.27
CA GLN A 125 -13.79 0.32 0.12
C GLN A 125 -15.22 0.74 -0.17
N GLU A 126 -15.78 1.57 0.68
CA GLU A 126 -17.06 2.22 0.48
C GLU A 126 -16.82 3.66 -0.03
N GLY A 127 -17.50 4.03 -1.12
CA GLY A 127 -17.36 5.33 -1.75
C GLY A 127 -16.59 5.30 -3.08
N ASP A 128 -16.24 6.47 -3.58
CA ASP A 128 -15.61 6.63 -4.89
C ASP A 128 -14.13 6.24 -4.85
N LEU A 129 -13.67 5.53 -5.88
CA LEU A 129 -12.27 5.21 -6.11
C LEU A 129 -11.78 5.90 -7.39
N THR A 130 -10.78 6.76 -7.26
CA THR A 130 -10.11 7.37 -8.41
C THR A 130 -8.68 6.87 -8.47
N ILE A 131 -8.30 6.27 -9.61
CA ILE A 131 -6.92 5.83 -9.87
C ILE A 131 -6.39 6.62 -11.06
N VAL A 132 -5.23 7.24 -10.89
CA VAL A 132 -4.52 7.94 -11.96
C VAL A 132 -3.25 7.15 -12.25
N GLY A 133 -3.19 6.50 -13.42
CA GLY A 133 -2.10 5.63 -13.82
C GLY A 133 -2.59 4.30 -14.36
N ASP A 134 -1.69 3.35 -14.46
CA ASP A 134 -1.98 2.00 -14.95
C ASP A 134 -2.60 1.14 -13.84
N VAL A 135 -3.52 0.26 -14.23
CA VAL A 135 -4.14 -0.73 -13.33
C VAL A 135 -3.91 -2.12 -13.91
N ASP A 136 -3.19 -2.95 -13.19
CA ASP A 136 -3.02 -4.37 -13.52
C ASP A 136 -3.85 -5.23 -12.56
N LEU A 137 -4.80 -5.99 -13.10
CA LEU A 137 -5.68 -6.86 -12.33
C LEU A 137 -5.45 -8.32 -12.73
N THR A 138 -4.97 -9.11 -11.79
CA THR A 138 -4.81 -10.56 -11.97
C THR A 138 -5.93 -11.29 -11.24
N GLY A 139 -6.71 -12.09 -11.96
CA GLY A 139 -7.83 -12.85 -11.41
C GLY A 139 -9.17 -12.47 -12.02
N ASN A 140 -10.24 -12.69 -11.29
CA ASN A 140 -11.59 -12.36 -11.76
C ASN A 140 -11.95 -10.91 -11.42
N HIS A 141 -12.54 -10.22 -12.39
CA HIS A 141 -13.13 -8.91 -12.17
C HIS A 141 -14.63 -8.98 -12.38
N THR A 142 -15.41 -8.55 -11.38
CA THR A 142 -16.86 -8.46 -11.47
C THR A 142 -17.28 -7.01 -11.25
N GLN A 143 -18.07 -6.46 -12.19
CA GLN A 143 -18.63 -5.12 -12.06
C GLN A 143 -20.17 -5.20 -12.16
N THR A 144 -20.85 -4.52 -11.24
CA THR A 144 -22.29 -4.33 -11.28
C THR A 144 -22.58 -2.86 -11.61
N GLY A 145 -23.35 -2.61 -12.65
CA GLY A 145 -23.63 -1.26 -13.15
C GLY A 145 -22.96 -0.97 -14.48
N ASP A 146 -22.96 0.29 -14.86
CA ASP A 146 -22.45 0.72 -16.16
C ASP A 146 -20.93 0.77 -16.20
N MET A 147 -20.36 0.42 -17.37
CA MET A 147 -18.91 0.56 -17.64
C MET A 147 -18.73 1.44 -18.87
N THR A 148 -17.93 2.49 -18.74
CA THR A 148 -17.54 3.34 -19.87
C THR A 148 -16.05 3.22 -20.13
N ILE A 149 -15.69 2.88 -21.37
CA ILE A 149 -14.28 2.82 -21.80
C ILE A 149 -14.06 3.88 -22.88
N THR A 150 -13.19 4.84 -22.60
CA THR A 150 -12.75 5.82 -23.59
C THR A 150 -11.40 5.38 -24.13
N GLY A 151 -11.38 4.81 -25.32
CA GLY A 151 -10.17 4.24 -25.93
C GLY A 151 -10.43 2.85 -26.51
N ASN A 152 -9.38 2.05 -26.60
CA ASN A 152 -9.46 0.72 -27.18
C ASN A 152 -9.72 -0.34 -26.11
N LEU A 153 -10.62 -1.28 -26.39
CA LEU A 153 -10.79 -2.52 -25.63
C LEU A 153 -10.21 -3.68 -26.43
N THR A 154 -9.24 -4.39 -25.87
CA THR A 154 -8.72 -5.64 -26.45
C THR A 154 -9.14 -6.81 -25.54
N VAL A 155 -9.80 -7.80 -26.11
CA VAL A 155 -10.21 -9.02 -25.42
C VAL A 155 -9.54 -10.22 -26.05
N ASN A 156 -8.69 -10.89 -25.30
CA ASN A 156 -8.03 -12.14 -25.70
C ASN A 156 -8.85 -13.33 -25.18
N GLY A 157 -10.04 -13.52 -25.74
CA GLY A 157 -10.97 -14.56 -25.31
C GLY A 157 -12.36 -14.35 -25.89
N ASN A 158 -13.35 -14.96 -25.29
CA ASN A 158 -14.73 -14.86 -25.73
C ASN A 158 -15.43 -13.65 -25.12
N ILE A 159 -16.27 -12.99 -25.90
CA ILE A 159 -17.22 -11.99 -25.42
C ILE A 159 -18.63 -12.60 -25.51
N THR A 160 -19.32 -12.67 -24.38
CA THR A 160 -20.73 -13.07 -24.32
C THR A 160 -21.58 -11.86 -23.94
N CYS A 161 -22.53 -11.50 -24.80
CA CYS A 161 -23.49 -10.43 -24.54
C CYS A 161 -24.90 -11.02 -24.55
N THR A 162 -25.66 -10.80 -23.49
CA THR A 162 -27.07 -11.23 -23.39
C THR A 162 -28.06 -10.18 -23.88
N GLY A 163 -27.58 -8.95 -24.14
CA GLY A 163 -28.33 -7.82 -24.63
C GLY A 163 -27.99 -7.48 -26.08
N VAL A 164 -28.24 -6.23 -26.45
CA VAL A 164 -27.96 -5.70 -27.79
C VAL A 164 -26.57 -5.12 -27.84
N ILE A 165 -25.82 -5.48 -28.87
CA ILE A 165 -24.54 -4.83 -29.21
C ILE A 165 -24.83 -3.82 -30.34
N THR A 166 -24.63 -2.53 -30.07
CA THR A 166 -24.72 -1.47 -31.08
C THR A 166 -23.34 -1.03 -31.48
N MET A 167 -23.03 -1.10 -32.78
CA MET A 167 -21.74 -0.69 -33.35
C MET A 167 -21.92 0.16 -34.58
N LEU A 168 -21.01 1.13 -34.76
CA LEU A 168 -20.98 1.95 -35.97
C LEU A 168 -20.48 1.11 -37.18
N SER A 169 -19.49 0.26 -36.94
CA SER A 169 -18.96 -0.66 -37.95
C SER A 169 -18.40 -1.93 -37.30
N MET A 170 -18.44 -3.04 -38.00
CA MET A 170 -17.84 -4.29 -37.55
C MET A 170 -16.98 -4.85 -38.70
N VAL A 171 -15.71 -5.15 -38.35
CA VAL A 171 -14.80 -5.88 -39.23
C VAL A 171 -14.62 -7.29 -38.66
N ILE A 172 -15.00 -8.29 -39.43
CA ILE A 172 -14.79 -9.69 -39.05
C ILE A 172 -13.57 -10.16 -39.84
N GLY A 173 -12.57 -10.67 -39.12
CA GLY A 173 -11.35 -11.18 -39.75
C GLY A 173 -11.61 -12.33 -40.71
N SER A 174 -10.55 -12.82 -41.38
CA SER A 174 -10.60 -13.79 -42.50
C SER A 174 -11.09 -15.22 -42.14
N THR A 175 -11.47 -15.49 -40.92
CA THR A 175 -12.07 -16.77 -40.51
C THR A 175 -13.56 -16.78 -40.84
N PRO A 176 -14.10 -17.87 -41.42
CA PRO A 176 -15.52 -17.94 -41.71
C PRO A 176 -16.34 -17.71 -40.45
N VAL A 177 -17.23 -16.74 -40.51
CA VAL A 177 -18.21 -16.55 -39.44
C VAL A 177 -19.14 -17.75 -39.51
N ALA A 178 -19.29 -18.50 -38.43
CA ALA A 178 -20.18 -19.64 -38.42
C ALA A 178 -21.59 -19.18 -38.88
N GLU A 179 -22.17 -19.93 -39.78
CA GLU A 179 -23.46 -19.65 -40.45
C GLU A 179 -24.61 -19.28 -39.50
N ALA A 180 -24.50 -19.72 -38.26
CA ALA A 180 -25.45 -19.42 -37.19
C ALA A 180 -25.61 -17.91 -36.81
N PHE A 181 -24.62 -17.08 -37.15
CA PHE A 181 -24.66 -15.64 -36.84
C PHE A 181 -25.57 -14.85 -37.83
N PHE A 182 -25.81 -15.40 -39.02
CA PHE A 182 -26.56 -14.73 -40.06
C PHE A 182 -27.83 -15.45 -40.49
N THR A 183 -28.21 -16.50 -39.77
CA THR A 183 -29.50 -17.17 -40.01
C THR A 183 -30.64 -16.19 -39.74
N GLY A 184 -31.39 -15.87 -40.77
CA GLY A 184 -32.56 -14.98 -40.68
C GLY A 184 -32.37 -13.55 -41.21
N HIS A 185 -31.12 -13.12 -41.57
CA HIS A 185 -30.98 -11.84 -42.24
C HIS A 185 -31.23 -12.01 -43.77
N VAL A 186 -31.92 -11.08 -44.37
CA VAL A 186 -32.16 -11.04 -45.81
C VAL A 186 -31.64 -9.74 -46.39
N HIS A 187 -31.05 -9.81 -47.60
CA HIS A 187 -30.64 -8.63 -48.30
C HIS A 187 -31.79 -8.17 -49.23
N ASN A 188 -32.27 -6.96 -49.02
CA ASN A 188 -33.21 -6.35 -49.93
C ASN A 188 -32.49 -5.84 -51.17
N LYS A 189 -32.84 -6.36 -52.34
CA LYS A 189 -32.39 -5.76 -53.61
C LYS A 189 -33.13 -4.43 -53.82
N THR A 190 -32.37 -3.35 -53.95
CA THR A 190 -32.86 -2.10 -54.49
C THR A 190 -33.00 -2.25 -56.00
N GLY A 191 -34.22 -2.57 -56.49
CA GLY A 191 -34.48 -2.69 -57.94
C GLY A 191 -35.16 -4.00 -58.34
N GLY A 192 -36.45 -4.15 -58.06
CA GLY A 192 -37.39 -5.07 -58.73
C GLY A 192 -37.06 -6.59 -58.78
N GLY A 193 -36.18 -7.08 -57.97
CA GLY A 193 -35.88 -8.52 -57.84
C GLY A 193 -36.27 -9.10 -56.48
N SER A 194 -36.58 -10.39 -56.43
CA SER A 194 -36.86 -11.09 -55.16
C SER A 194 -35.66 -11.09 -54.23
N ASN A 195 -35.88 -11.10 -52.93
CA ASN A 195 -34.85 -11.18 -51.89
C ASN A 195 -33.91 -12.36 -52.16
N THR A 196 -32.60 -12.14 -52.03
CA THR A 196 -31.66 -13.25 -52.06
C THR A 196 -31.79 -14.03 -50.76
N GLY A 197 -31.89 -15.34 -50.81
CA GLY A 197 -31.83 -16.20 -49.63
C GLY A 197 -30.59 -15.95 -48.80
N GLY A 198 -30.59 -16.40 -47.56
CA GLY A 198 -29.41 -16.34 -46.71
C GLY A 198 -28.18 -16.98 -47.33
N PRO A 199 -27.00 -16.73 -46.74
CA PRO A 199 -25.77 -17.34 -47.25
C PRO A 199 -25.89 -18.86 -47.25
N LEU A 200 -25.40 -19.48 -48.34
CA LEU A 200 -25.30 -20.93 -48.50
C LEU A 200 -24.33 -21.53 -47.49
#